data_e5b55b8b24d1934252d7b72014152ee6
#
_entry.id   e5b55b8b24d1934252d7b72014152ee6
#
_cell.length_a   1.000
_cell.length_b   1.000
_cell.length_c   1.000
_cell.angle_alpha   90.00
_cell.angle_beta   90.00
_cell.angle_gamma   90.00
#
_symmetry.space_group_name_H-M   'P 1'
#
loop_
_entity.id
_entity.type
_entity.pdbx_description
1 polymer ?
#
loop_
_entity_poly.entity_id
_entity_poly.type
_entity_poly.pdbx_seq_one_letter_code
_entity_poly.pdbx_strand_id
1 'polypeptide(L)'
;MKKTALIVASIVAVGMASDIDDIKDSMMMNYLENVENVRIIHKENVDIVKQNAIYYTNIVKSAQKYYSGFVAQEWGEKNVKLSSRKSFTQYSKDMKERENIDFEKGVVTIEVVTDVDANTSVEHFNKKLDELQKESSEQALKKDPVAALSIEYMKKKKLAAPVVEEKQKKDVLLKDMLKKQKIKPEQIKEKIVTLKDGKKKKIVSVEVPMVPNHLEKRAKRYKSDVQKIGEKYHVAPSYIFGTIQTESYFNPLAVSYIPAYGLMQIVPTTAGVDAYEALYGKKRVVPPPYLYDPAKNIKLGTKYVQIIRERYLKGVKNKESLDYCTATAYNAGIGSLYRSFTGSKRGRKEAVAKINSMTPDEVYEHLRNSPKLTKEARNYVKRIRDHSANFKKWDEK
;
A
#
# COMPACT_ATOMS: atom_id res chain seq x y z
N MET A 1 16.54 -18.37 -19.75
CA MET A 1 15.87 -18.56 -18.46
C MET A 1 16.45 -19.66 -17.55
N LYS A 2 17.05 -20.71 -18.07
CA LYS A 2 17.69 -21.78 -17.24
C LYS A 2 19.08 -21.43 -16.67
N LYS A 3 19.82 -20.48 -17.27
CA LYS A 3 21.17 -20.10 -16.81
C LYS A 3 21.21 -19.16 -15.59
N THR A 4 20.15 -18.36 -15.37
CA THR A 4 20.09 -17.41 -14.25
C THR A 4 19.78 -18.09 -12.91
N ALA A 5 19.04 -19.20 -12.94
CA ALA A 5 18.73 -19.99 -11.74
C ALA A 5 19.96 -20.77 -11.20
N LEU A 6 20.91 -21.11 -12.08
CA LEU A 6 22.10 -21.88 -11.67
C LEU A 6 23.17 -21.03 -10.98
N ILE A 7 23.21 -19.72 -11.27
CA ILE A 7 24.21 -18.80 -10.69
C ILE A 7 23.88 -18.47 -9.22
N VAL A 8 22.60 -18.44 -8.86
CA VAL A 8 22.15 -18.18 -7.47
C VAL A 8 22.49 -19.37 -6.56
N ALA A 9 22.45 -20.61 -7.08
CA ALA A 9 22.71 -21.80 -6.27
C ALA A 9 24.21 -22.02 -5.95
N SER A 10 25.13 -21.45 -6.74
CA SER A 10 26.58 -21.64 -6.55
C SER A 10 27.22 -20.61 -5.59
N ILE A 11 26.54 -19.53 -5.23
CA ILE A 11 27.08 -18.46 -4.34
C ILE A 11 26.78 -18.72 -2.85
N VAL A 12 25.86 -19.62 -2.53
CA VAL A 12 25.47 -19.95 -1.15
C VAL A 12 26.57 -20.76 -0.39
N ALA A 13 27.64 -21.14 -1.06
CA ALA A 13 28.68 -22.00 -0.49
C ALA A 13 29.95 -21.27 0.06
N VAL A 14 30.00 -19.94 -0.01
CA VAL A 14 31.15 -19.17 0.51
C VAL A 14 30.68 -18.23 1.62
N GLY A 15 31.04 -18.59 2.85
CA GLY A 15 30.58 -17.89 4.06
C GLY A 15 31.27 -16.54 4.28
N MET A 16 30.48 -15.47 4.25
CA MET A 16 30.63 -14.21 4.99
C MET A 16 29.32 -13.44 4.92
N ALA A 17 28.66 -13.19 6.05
CA ALA A 17 27.29 -12.66 6.09
C ALA A 17 27.15 -11.19 5.61
N SER A 18 28.20 -10.36 5.69
CA SER A 18 28.21 -8.98 5.20
C SER A 18 28.30 -8.89 3.66
N ASP A 19 29.05 -9.82 3.04
CA ASP A 19 29.27 -9.82 1.59
C ASP A 19 28.05 -10.33 0.81
N ILE A 20 27.20 -11.13 1.47
CA ILE A 20 26.03 -11.72 0.82
C ILE A 20 24.92 -10.66 0.59
N ASP A 21 24.74 -9.72 1.51
CA ASP A 21 23.73 -8.66 1.37
C ASP A 21 24.18 -7.64 0.32
N ASP A 22 25.45 -7.27 0.28
CA ASP A 22 26.02 -6.42 -0.77
C ASP A 22 25.98 -7.08 -2.16
N ILE A 23 26.20 -8.39 -2.22
CA ILE A 23 26.08 -9.17 -3.47
C ILE A 23 24.63 -9.29 -3.92
N LYS A 24 23.68 -9.52 -3.01
CA LYS A 24 22.25 -9.58 -3.32
C LYS A 24 21.75 -8.24 -3.86
N ASP A 25 22.10 -7.15 -3.20
CA ASP A 25 21.72 -5.80 -3.63
C ASP A 25 22.37 -5.42 -4.95
N SER A 26 23.63 -5.79 -5.18
CA SER A 26 24.35 -5.62 -6.45
C SER A 26 23.70 -6.43 -7.58
N MET A 27 23.34 -7.70 -7.35
CA MET A 27 22.66 -8.54 -8.33
C MET A 27 21.26 -8.01 -8.67
N MET A 28 20.53 -7.52 -7.67
CA MET A 28 19.23 -6.90 -7.89
C MET A 28 19.37 -5.58 -8.64
N MET A 29 20.36 -4.77 -8.34
CA MET A 29 20.65 -3.53 -9.07
C MET A 29 20.98 -3.83 -10.54
N ASN A 30 21.82 -4.84 -10.82
CA ASN A 30 22.10 -5.29 -12.18
C ASN A 30 20.87 -5.84 -12.90
N TYR A 31 19.98 -6.56 -12.21
CA TYR A 31 18.73 -7.03 -12.78
C TYR A 31 17.81 -5.87 -13.18
N LEU A 32 17.68 -4.86 -12.29
CA LEU A 32 16.90 -3.67 -12.56
C LEU A 32 17.49 -2.83 -13.71
N GLU A 33 18.81 -2.73 -13.78
CA GLU A 33 19.53 -2.06 -14.89
C GLU A 33 19.35 -2.76 -16.23
N ASN A 34 19.36 -4.10 -16.26
CA ASN A 34 19.13 -4.87 -17.46
C ASN A 34 17.67 -4.75 -17.96
N VAL A 35 16.70 -4.73 -17.03
CA VAL A 35 15.28 -4.46 -17.37
C VAL A 35 15.12 -3.05 -17.95
N GLU A 36 15.94 -2.10 -17.49
CA GLU A 36 16.01 -0.73 -17.97
C GLU A 36 16.54 -0.63 -19.41
N ASN A 37 17.70 -1.21 -19.68
CA ASN A 37 18.40 -1.11 -20.97
C ASN A 37 17.58 -1.68 -22.13
N VAL A 38 16.79 -2.73 -21.91
CA VAL A 38 15.91 -3.32 -22.93
C VAL A 38 14.77 -2.37 -23.36
N ARG A 39 14.42 -1.36 -22.56
CA ARG A 39 13.30 -0.45 -22.82
C ARG A 39 13.65 0.94 -23.29
N ILE A 40 14.86 1.41 -23.04
CA ILE A 40 15.33 2.72 -23.50
C ILE A 40 15.42 2.77 -25.05
N ILE A 41 15.66 1.63 -25.69
CA ILE A 41 15.84 1.53 -27.15
C ILE A 41 14.56 1.82 -27.94
N HIS A 42 13.39 1.90 -27.35
CA HIS A 42 12.13 1.89 -28.11
C HIS A 42 11.26 3.15 -28.11
N LYS A 43 11.58 4.30 -27.48
CA LYS A 43 10.71 5.50 -27.58
C LYS A 43 11.41 6.83 -27.36
N GLU A 44 11.84 7.46 -28.42
CA GLU A 44 12.42 8.82 -28.43
C GLU A 44 11.43 9.99 -28.23
N ASN A 45 10.11 9.75 -28.13
CA ASN A 45 9.08 10.80 -28.10
C ASN A 45 8.03 10.69 -26.98
N VAL A 46 8.36 10.11 -25.82
CA VAL A 46 7.42 10.02 -24.68
C VAL A 46 7.74 11.09 -23.65
N ASP A 47 6.70 11.82 -23.23
CA ASP A 47 6.75 12.78 -22.11
C ASP A 47 7.52 12.23 -20.90
N ILE A 48 8.51 12.94 -20.40
CA ILE A 48 9.39 12.56 -19.28
C ILE A 48 8.60 12.08 -18.06
N VAL A 49 7.44 12.69 -17.78
CA VAL A 49 6.57 12.25 -16.68
C VAL A 49 6.04 10.84 -16.89
N LYS A 50 5.70 10.47 -18.14
CA LYS A 50 5.24 9.13 -18.48
C LYS A 50 6.37 8.12 -18.43
N GLN A 51 7.56 8.48 -18.87
CA GLN A 51 8.76 7.63 -18.77
C GLN A 51 9.07 7.33 -17.31
N ASN A 52 9.15 8.36 -16.47
CA ASN A 52 9.37 8.21 -15.03
C ASN A 52 8.29 7.35 -14.37
N ALA A 53 7.04 7.45 -14.85
CA ALA A 53 5.92 6.66 -14.36
C ALA A 53 6.08 5.16 -14.65
N ILE A 54 6.44 4.83 -15.88
CA ILE A 54 6.68 3.45 -16.31
C ILE A 54 7.86 2.86 -15.54
N TYR A 55 8.93 3.62 -15.44
CA TYR A 55 10.14 3.26 -14.72
C TYR A 55 9.85 2.90 -13.27
N TYR A 56 9.18 3.80 -12.58
CA TYR A 56 8.77 3.65 -11.20
C TYR A 56 7.97 2.37 -10.95
N THR A 57 6.95 2.14 -11.78
CA THR A 57 6.11 0.94 -11.66
C THR A 57 6.92 -0.34 -11.87
N ASN A 58 7.88 -0.32 -12.79
CA ASN A 58 8.72 -1.49 -13.06
C ASN A 58 9.70 -1.80 -11.93
N ILE A 59 10.31 -0.77 -11.32
CA ILE A 59 11.21 -0.95 -10.16
C ILE A 59 10.49 -1.71 -9.06
N VAL A 60 9.31 -1.23 -8.66
CA VAL A 60 8.58 -1.86 -7.56
C VAL A 60 8.12 -3.27 -7.89
N LYS A 61 7.58 -3.50 -9.09
CA LYS A 61 7.17 -4.85 -9.52
C LYS A 61 8.36 -5.82 -9.59
N SER A 62 9.52 -5.34 -10.04
CA SER A 62 10.74 -6.15 -10.08
C SER A 62 11.22 -6.50 -8.69
N ALA A 63 11.22 -5.54 -7.76
CA ALA A 63 11.56 -5.76 -6.36
C ALA A 63 10.59 -6.75 -5.69
N GLN A 64 9.28 -6.60 -5.91
CA GLN A 64 8.27 -7.55 -5.42
C GLN A 64 8.52 -8.98 -5.94
N LYS A 65 8.77 -9.11 -7.25
CA LYS A 65 9.05 -10.43 -7.86
C LYS A 65 10.32 -11.06 -7.31
N TYR A 66 11.39 -10.27 -7.18
CA TYR A 66 12.67 -10.73 -6.62
C TYR A 66 12.51 -11.22 -5.20
N TYR A 67 11.96 -10.41 -4.30
CA TYR A 67 11.78 -10.79 -2.92
C TYR A 67 10.74 -11.89 -2.70
N SER A 68 9.71 -11.98 -3.54
CA SER A 68 8.81 -13.13 -3.52
C SER A 68 9.56 -14.44 -3.76
N GLY A 69 10.47 -14.47 -4.75
CA GLY A 69 11.30 -15.63 -5.03
C GLY A 69 12.27 -15.95 -3.89
N PHE A 70 12.90 -14.92 -3.31
CA PHE A 70 13.82 -15.06 -2.21
C PHE A 70 13.14 -15.57 -0.92
N VAL A 71 12.02 -14.97 -0.55
CA VAL A 71 11.21 -15.43 0.59
C VAL A 71 10.72 -16.86 0.38
N ALA A 72 10.35 -17.22 -0.86
CA ALA A 72 9.91 -18.59 -1.15
C ALA A 72 10.99 -19.64 -0.92
N GLN A 73 12.28 -19.29 -1.12
CA GLN A 73 13.40 -20.19 -0.86
C GLN A 73 13.60 -20.48 0.63
N GLU A 74 13.41 -19.49 1.50
CA GLU A 74 13.57 -19.65 2.95
C GLU A 74 12.29 -20.17 3.65
N TRP A 75 11.11 -19.71 3.21
CA TRP A 75 9.85 -19.94 3.90
C TRP A 75 8.93 -20.96 3.20
N GLY A 76 9.26 -21.35 1.96
CA GLY A 76 8.39 -22.13 1.07
C GLY A 76 7.36 -21.26 0.34
N GLU A 77 7.01 -21.66 -0.88
CA GLU A 77 6.16 -20.88 -1.81
C GLU A 77 4.81 -20.45 -1.20
N LYS A 78 4.19 -21.34 -0.41
CA LYS A 78 2.88 -21.07 0.22
C LYS A 78 2.95 -20.13 1.42
N ASN A 79 4.15 -19.76 1.88
CA ASN A 79 4.35 -18.92 3.05
C ASN A 79 5.00 -17.57 2.70
N VAL A 80 5.02 -17.20 1.42
CA VAL A 80 5.47 -15.87 1.00
C VAL A 80 4.53 -14.81 1.55
N LYS A 81 5.07 -13.85 2.30
CA LYS A 81 4.35 -12.68 2.80
C LYS A 81 5.13 -11.44 2.43
N LEU A 82 4.50 -10.51 1.73
CA LEU A 82 5.01 -9.18 1.46
C LEU A 82 3.98 -8.16 1.93
N SER A 83 4.40 -6.90 2.09
CA SER A 83 3.50 -5.81 2.42
C SER A 83 2.39 -5.66 1.39
N SER A 84 1.20 -5.28 1.84
CA SER A 84 0.00 -5.09 1.04
C SER A 84 -0.74 -3.82 1.47
N ARG A 85 -1.91 -3.58 0.89
CA ARG A 85 -2.76 -2.47 1.31
C ARG A 85 -3.15 -2.55 2.79
N LYS A 86 -3.47 -3.76 3.26
CA LYS A 86 -4.06 -3.99 4.59
C LYS A 86 -3.09 -4.62 5.58
N SER A 87 -1.93 -5.05 5.12
CA SER A 87 -0.89 -5.63 5.97
C SER A 87 0.47 -5.03 5.67
N PHE A 88 1.29 -4.96 6.69
CA PHE A 88 2.69 -4.57 6.59
C PHE A 88 3.55 -5.74 7.04
N THR A 89 4.58 -6.08 6.27
CA THR A 89 5.51 -7.18 6.57
C THR A 89 6.93 -6.66 6.51
N GLN A 90 7.66 -6.90 7.58
CA GLN A 90 9.08 -6.61 7.66
C GLN A 90 9.89 -7.87 7.99
N TYR A 91 11.17 -7.86 7.65
CA TYR A 91 12.07 -8.99 7.80
C TYR A 91 13.34 -8.61 8.56
N SER A 92 13.94 -9.59 9.25
CA SER A 92 15.34 -9.50 9.70
C SER A 92 16.29 -9.48 8.49
N LYS A 93 17.54 -9.04 8.70
CA LYS A 93 18.54 -8.97 7.62
C LYS A 93 18.81 -10.33 6.97
N ASP A 94 18.82 -11.40 7.76
CA ASP A 94 19.00 -12.77 7.29
C ASP A 94 17.73 -13.42 6.74
N MET A 95 16.61 -12.68 6.69
CA MET A 95 15.29 -13.11 6.21
C MET A 95 14.69 -14.30 6.97
N LYS A 96 15.22 -14.66 8.15
CA LYS A 96 14.73 -15.80 8.96
C LYS A 96 13.68 -15.43 9.97
N GLU A 97 13.51 -14.13 10.25
CA GLU A 97 12.47 -13.61 11.12
C GLU A 97 11.61 -12.64 10.33
N ARG A 98 10.31 -12.62 10.64
CA ARG A 98 9.41 -11.62 10.09
C ARG A 98 8.32 -11.25 11.07
N GLU A 99 7.91 -10.00 11.01
CA GLU A 99 6.74 -9.48 11.67
C GLU A 99 5.71 -9.05 10.60
N ASN A 100 4.49 -9.57 10.72
CA ASN A 100 3.36 -9.21 9.86
C ASN A 100 2.27 -8.55 10.68
N ILE A 101 1.90 -7.33 10.31
CA ILE A 101 0.86 -6.52 10.94
C ILE A 101 -0.36 -6.51 10.02
N ASP A 102 -1.41 -7.22 10.38
CA ASP A 102 -2.69 -7.20 9.66
C ASP A 102 -3.60 -6.12 10.26
N PHE A 103 -3.70 -4.98 9.57
CA PHE A 103 -4.47 -3.83 10.03
C PHE A 103 -5.98 -4.04 9.91
N GLU A 104 -6.44 -4.90 9.00
CA GLU A 104 -7.86 -5.22 8.86
C GLU A 104 -8.32 -6.13 9.99
N LYS A 105 -7.59 -7.22 10.23
CA LYS A 105 -7.90 -8.17 11.31
C LYS A 105 -7.52 -7.65 12.70
N GLY A 106 -6.61 -6.69 12.78
CA GLY A 106 -6.08 -6.22 14.05
C GLY A 106 -5.21 -7.24 14.76
N VAL A 107 -4.30 -7.88 14.03
CA VAL A 107 -3.40 -8.92 14.55
C VAL A 107 -1.97 -8.63 14.13
N VAL A 108 -1.03 -8.83 15.05
CA VAL A 108 0.41 -8.87 14.78
C VAL A 108 0.86 -10.32 14.86
N THR A 109 1.54 -10.80 13.83
CA THR A 109 2.14 -12.14 13.79
C THR A 109 3.65 -11.99 13.78
N ILE A 110 4.35 -12.60 14.72
CA ILE A 110 5.81 -12.71 14.77
C ILE A 110 6.17 -14.14 14.40
N GLU A 111 7.05 -14.32 13.42
CA GLU A 111 7.40 -15.64 12.89
C GLU A 111 8.92 -15.78 12.73
N VAL A 112 9.41 -16.97 13.03
CA VAL A 112 10.82 -17.37 12.83
C VAL A 112 10.82 -18.64 11.99
N VAL A 113 11.64 -18.68 10.92
CA VAL A 113 11.92 -19.91 10.17
C VAL A 113 13.28 -20.45 10.62
N THR A 114 13.31 -21.74 10.94
CA THR A 114 14.49 -22.40 11.51
C THR A 114 14.59 -23.85 11.05
N ASP A 115 15.69 -24.53 11.41
CA ASP A 115 15.81 -25.97 11.23
C ASP A 115 14.82 -26.71 12.15
N VAL A 116 14.45 -27.92 11.74
CA VAL A 116 13.37 -28.68 12.42
C VAL A 116 13.65 -28.91 13.90
N ASP A 117 14.92 -29.15 14.23
CA ASP A 117 15.35 -29.49 15.61
C ASP A 117 15.69 -28.25 16.45
N ALA A 118 15.72 -27.06 15.87
CA ALA A 118 16.06 -25.83 16.60
C ALA A 118 14.86 -25.33 17.40
N ASN A 119 15.11 -24.76 18.58
CA ASN A 119 14.10 -24.18 19.47
C ASN A 119 14.18 -22.65 19.46
N THR A 120 12.99 -22.03 19.47
CA THR A 120 12.87 -20.57 19.64
C THR A 120 12.25 -20.29 21.00
N SER A 121 12.92 -19.46 21.82
CA SER A 121 12.46 -19.18 23.18
C SER A 121 11.29 -18.18 23.22
N VAL A 122 10.50 -18.26 24.27
CA VAL A 122 9.41 -17.29 24.55
C VAL A 122 9.97 -15.88 24.74
N GLU A 123 11.15 -15.77 25.35
CA GLU A 123 11.86 -14.50 25.59
C GLU A 123 12.19 -13.80 24.28
N HIS A 124 12.55 -14.55 23.24
CA HIS A 124 12.80 -14.00 21.91
C HIS A 124 11.56 -13.29 21.37
N PHE A 125 10.39 -13.92 21.42
CA PHE A 125 9.13 -13.31 20.97
C PHE A 125 8.73 -12.11 21.82
N ASN A 126 8.92 -12.16 23.14
CA ASN A 126 8.67 -11.03 24.02
C ASN A 126 9.55 -9.82 23.69
N LYS A 127 10.84 -10.04 23.43
CA LYS A 127 11.77 -8.99 23.00
C LYS A 127 11.30 -8.36 21.69
N LYS A 128 10.92 -9.16 20.70
CA LYS A 128 10.39 -8.68 19.40
C LYS A 128 9.12 -7.86 19.57
N LEU A 129 8.20 -8.30 20.43
CA LEU A 129 6.98 -7.56 20.73
C LEU A 129 7.28 -6.19 21.34
N ASP A 130 8.22 -6.11 22.28
CA ASP A 130 8.66 -4.85 22.90
C ASP A 130 9.32 -3.90 21.90
N GLU A 131 10.10 -4.43 20.96
CA GLU A 131 10.70 -3.66 19.86
C GLU A 131 9.61 -3.05 18.97
N LEU A 132 8.64 -3.85 18.52
CA LEU A 132 7.51 -3.42 17.68
C LEU A 132 6.66 -2.32 18.33
N GLN A 133 6.48 -2.36 19.64
CA GLN A 133 5.71 -1.34 20.36
C GLN A 133 6.36 0.06 20.35
N LYS A 134 7.66 0.12 20.09
CA LYS A 134 8.46 1.36 20.09
C LYS A 134 8.88 1.77 18.67
N GLU A 135 8.66 0.91 17.70
CA GLU A 135 9.13 1.08 16.33
C GLU A 135 8.40 2.21 15.60
N SER A 136 9.16 3.13 15.01
CA SER A 136 8.61 4.17 14.16
C SER A 136 8.25 3.64 12.77
N SER A 137 7.31 4.29 12.08
CA SER A 137 6.99 3.96 10.69
C SER A 137 8.22 4.03 9.75
N GLU A 138 9.14 4.95 10.02
CA GLU A 138 10.40 5.07 9.26
C GLU A 138 11.33 3.87 9.49
N GLN A 139 11.47 3.42 10.75
CA GLN A 139 12.28 2.24 11.07
C GLN A 139 11.69 0.97 10.46
N ALA A 140 10.37 0.80 10.58
CA ALA A 140 9.64 -0.31 9.98
C ALA A 140 9.85 -0.36 8.45
N LEU A 141 9.72 0.79 7.76
CA LEU A 141 9.88 0.87 6.32
C LEU A 141 11.26 0.43 5.81
N LYS A 142 12.32 0.67 6.60
CA LYS A 142 13.69 0.21 6.29
C LYS A 142 13.84 -1.31 6.37
N LYS A 143 12.96 -2.00 7.09
CA LYS A 143 12.91 -3.45 7.23
C LYS A 143 11.96 -4.13 6.24
N ASP A 144 11.13 -3.37 5.51
CA ASP A 144 10.39 -3.89 4.35
C ASP A 144 11.35 -3.98 3.16
N PRO A 145 11.71 -5.20 2.72
CA PRO A 145 12.78 -5.35 1.73
C PRO A 145 12.40 -4.77 0.37
N VAL A 146 11.12 -4.84 -0.03
CA VAL A 146 10.63 -4.27 -1.29
C VAL A 146 10.66 -2.74 -1.25
N ALA A 147 10.21 -2.15 -0.15
CA ALA A 147 10.19 -0.70 0.02
C ALA A 147 11.60 -0.13 0.11
N ALA A 148 12.47 -0.73 0.93
CA ALA A 148 13.85 -0.29 1.12
C ALA A 148 14.60 -0.24 -0.20
N LEU A 149 14.61 -1.35 -0.95
CA LEU A 149 15.30 -1.46 -2.24
C LEU A 149 14.72 -0.49 -3.29
N SER A 150 13.38 -0.41 -3.38
CA SER A 150 12.73 0.47 -4.34
C SER A 150 13.08 1.95 -4.09
N ILE A 151 13.08 2.37 -2.83
CA ILE A 151 13.43 3.73 -2.42
C ILE A 151 14.90 4.05 -2.72
N GLU A 152 15.79 3.12 -2.41
CA GLU A 152 17.24 3.27 -2.67
C GLU A 152 17.51 3.43 -4.17
N TYR A 153 16.95 2.53 -4.98
CA TYR A 153 17.12 2.59 -6.44
C TYR A 153 16.58 3.91 -7.03
N MET A 154 15.41 4.36 -6.57
CA MET A 154 14.86 5.65 -7.02
C MET A 154 15.74 6.83 -6.65
N LYS A 155 16.36 6.81 -5.47
CA LYS A 155 17.34 7.83 -5.04
C LYS A 155 18.57 7.83 -5.95
N LYS A 156 19.17 6.66 -6.20
CA LYS A 156 20.37 6.49 -7.06
C LYS A 156 20.10 7.02 -8.48
N LYS A 157 18.92 6.77 -9.04
CA LYS A 157 18.53 7.24 -10.38
C LYS A 157 17.97 8.67 -10.41
N LYS A 158 17.99 9.41 -9.29
CA LYS A 158 17.44 10.77 -9.16
C LYS A 158 15.97 10.91 -9.59
N LEU A 159 15.22 9.80 -9.57
CA LEU A 159 13.79 9.77 -9.89
C LEU A 159 12.93 10.40 -8.79
N ALA A 160 13.43 10.38 -7.56
CA ALA A 160 12.90 11.14 -6.44
C ALA A 160 13.55 12.52 -6.44
N ALA A 161 12.91 13.52 -7.01
CA ALA A 161 13.37 14.88 -6.78
C ALA A 161 13.24 15.23 -5.29
N PRO A 162 14.13 16.08 -4.75
CA PRO A 162 14.05 16.48 -3.36
C PRO A 162 12.67 17.08 -3.09
N VAL A 163 11.89 16.40 -2.30
CA VAL A 163 10.68 16.96 -1.72
C VAL A 163 11.17 17.86 -0.61
N VAL A 164 10.64 19.08 -0.53
CA VAL A 164 10.93 19.99 0.59
C VAL A 164 10.71 19.20 1.88
N GLU A 165 11.77 19.00 2.64
CA GLU A 165 11.77 18.25 3.89
C GLU A 165 10.99 19.02 4.97
N GLU A 166 9.68 18.86 4.97
CA GLU A 166 8.93 19.11 6.20
C GLU A 166 9.28 17.96 7.15
N LYS A 167 9.79 18.31 8.34
CA LYS A 167 10.15 17.32 9.38
C LYS A 167 8.99 16.34 9.59
N GLN A 168 9.17 15.09 9.22
CA GLN A 168 8.22 14.03 9.54
C GLN A 168 8.07 13.94 11.06
N LYS A 169 6.82 13.99 11.55
CA LYS A 169 6.57 13.66 12.95
C LYS A 169 6.99 12.21 13.15
N LYS A 170 7.87 11.95 14.13
CA LYS A 170 8.22 10.59 14.55
C LYS A 170 6.95 9.90 15.04
N ASP A 171 6.35 9.08 14.20
CA ASP A 171 5.13 8.35 14.51
C ASP A 171 5.48 6.88 14.82
N VAL A 172 5.09 6.41 16.01
CA VAL A 172 5.23 5.00 16.38
C VAL A 172 4.11 4.22 15.71
N LEU A 173 4.48 3.23 14.87
CA LEU A 173 3.54 2.51 14.00
C LEU A 173 2.39 1.86 14.77
N LEU A 174 2.69 1.15 15.87
CA LEU A 174 1.72 0.44 16.70
C LEU A 174 1.38 1.14 18.02
N LYS A 175 1.60 2.47 18.13
CA LYS A 175 1.31 3.22 19.34
C LYS A 175 -0.10 2.93 19.88
N ASP A 176 -0.20 2.48 21.12
CA ASP A 176 -1.46 2.19 21.84
C ASP A 176 -2.36 1.10 21.19
N MET A 177 -1.79 0.30 20.23
CA MET A 177 -2.53 -0.75 19.54
C MET A 177 -2.43 -2.10 20.24
N LEU A 178 -1.35 -2.34 20.96
CA LEU A 178 -1.11 -3.60 21.66
C LEU A 178 -1.31 -3.39 23.17
N LYS A 179 -1.89 -4.40 23.83
CA LYS A 179 -1.91 -4.44 25.30
C LYS A 179 -0.49 -4.73 25.81
N LYS A 180 -0.14 -4.19 26.98
CA LYS A 180 1.04 -4.65 27.73
C LYS A 180 0.76 -6.09 28.19
N GLN A 181 1.26 -7.07 27.48
CA GLN A 181 1.13 -8.48 27.81
C GLN A 181 2.42 -9.21 27.45
N LYS A 182 2.75 -10.22 28.23
CA LYS A 182 3.82 -11.17 27.89
C LYS A 182 3.24 -12.32 27.08
N ILE A 183 3.97 -12.75 26.08
CA ILE A 183 3.69 -13.97 25.32
C ILE A 183 3.97 -15.15 26.26
N LYS A 184 3.09 -16.13 26.24
CA LYS A 184 3.20 -17.34 27.01
C LYS A 184 3.53 -18.55 26.10
N PRO A 185 4.17 -19.59 26.62
CA PRO A 185 4.56 -20.77 25.83
C PRO A 185 3.40 -21.37 25.02
N GLU A 186 2.20 -21.45 25.59
CA GLU A 186 1.02 -22.04 24.96
C GLU A 186 0.48 -21.24 23.75
N GLN A 187 0.94 -20.02 23.53
CA GLN A 187 0.57 -19.19 22.38
C GLN A 187 1.46 -19.45 21.16
N ILE A 188 2.59 -20.14 21.37
CA ILE A 188 3.53 -20.46 20.30
C ILE A 188 2.98 -21.63 19.48
N LYS A 189 2.96 -21.45 18.17
CA LYS A 189 2.55 -22.46 17.20
C LYS A 189 3.73 -22.84 16.33
N GLU A 190 3.87 -24.12 16.04
CA GLU A 190 4.90 -24.64 15.16
C GLU A 190 4.28 -25.29 13.92
N LYS A 191 4.93 -25.13 12.78
CA LYS A 191 4.51 -25.71 11.51
C LYS A 191 5.73 -26.15 10.72
N ILE A 192 5.77 -27.41 10.30
CA ILE A 192 6.78 -27.92 9.38
C ILE A 192 6.38 -27.56 7.94
N VAL A 193 7.33 -27.07 7.18
CA VAL A 193 7.19 -26.76 5.76
C VAL A 193 8.26 -27.48 4.96
N THR A 194 7.91 -27.95 3.76
CA THR A 194 8.86 -28.55 2.83
C THR A 194 9.18 -27.51 1.76
N LEU A 195 10.45 -27.21 1.59
CA LEU A 195 10.96 -26.30 0.57
C LEU A 195 10.98 -26.98 -0.81
N LYS A 196 11.21 -26.21 -1.84
CA LYS A 196 11.25 -26.72 -3.23
C LYS A 196 12.38 -27.70 -3.48
N ASP A 197 13.48 -27.60 -2.74
CA ASP A 197 14.62 -28.52 -2.78
C ASP A 197 14.44 -29.79 -1.94
N GLY A 198 13.26 -29.97 -1.35
CA GLY A 198 12.91 -31.10 -0.49
C GLY A 198 13.31 -30.95 0.97
N LYS A 199 14.07 -29.92 1.35
CA LYS A 199 14.45 -29.67 2.75
C LYS A 199 13.22 -29.32 3.58
N LYS A 200 13.22 -29.75 4.84
CA LYS A 200 12.21 -29.39 5.81
C LYS A 200 12.69 -28.26 6.70
N LYS A 201 11.83 -27.28 6.92
CA LYS A 201 12.05 -26.18 7.88
C LYS A 201 10.88 -26.12 8.84
N LYS A 202 11.12 -25.53 10.00
CA LYS A 202 10.09 -25.26 11.00
C LYS A 202 9.81 -23.76 11.03
N ILE A 203 8.54 -23.37 10.93
CA ILE A 203 8.07 -22.02 11.19
C ILE A 203 7.48 -22.01 12.60
N VAL A 204 8.07 -21.22 13.48
CA VAL A 204 7.59 -20.95 14.83
C VAL A 204 6.92 -19.59 14.82
N SER A 205 5.70 -19.48 15.33
CA SER A 205 4.89 -18.27 15.22
C SER A 205 4.09 -17.97 16.47
N VAL A 206 3.82 -16.68 16.69
CA VAL A 206 2.89 -16.21 17.70
C VAL A 206 1.99 -15.12 17.09
N GLU A 207 0.72 -15.13 17.48
CA GLU A 207 -0.26 -14.12 17.09
C GLU A 207 -0.65 -13.28 18.31
N VAL A 208 -0.51 -11.96 18.19
CA VAL A 208 -0.83 -10.99 19.23
C VAL A 208 -1.98 -10.12 18.73
N PRO A 209 -3.19 -10.23 19.31
CA PRO A 209 -4.30 -9.39 18.91
C PRO A 209 -4.09 -7.94 19.36
N MET A 210 -4.50 -7.01 18.50
CA MET A 210 -4.61 -5.59 18.86
C MET A 210 -5.79 -5.37 19.82
N VAL A 211 -5.81 -4.21 20.44
CA VAL A 211 -6.96 -3.81 21.27
C VAL A 211 -8.25 -3.78 20.44
N PRO A 212 -9.44 -4.11 21.01
CA PRO A 212 -10.68 -4.21 20.24
C PRO A 212 -11.03 -2.94 19.45
N ASN A 213 -10.70 -1.75 19.99
CA ASN A 213 -10.97 -0.46 19.35
C ASN A 213 -9.78 0.06 18.50
N HIS A 214 -8.90 -0.84 18.04
CA HIS A 214 -7.69 -0.48 17.29
C HIS A 214 -7.98 0.35 16.03
N LEU A 215 -9.09 0.07 15.32
CA LEU A 215 -9.48 0.81 14.12
C LEU A 215 -9.78 2.28 14.46
N GLU A 216 -10.63 2.52 15.48
CA GLU A 216 -10.98 3.87 15.93
C GLU A 216 -9.75 4.63 16.44
N LYS A 217 -8.88 3.98 17.20
CA LYS A 217 -7.63 4.58 17.68
C LYS A 217 -6.74 5.03 16.53
N ARG A 218 -6.59 4.21 15.47
CA ARG A 218 -5.81 4.60 14.29
C ARG A 218 -6.46 5.78 13.55
N ALA A 219 -7.78 5.73 13.36
CA ALA A 219 -8.50 6.82 12.73
C ALA A 219 -8.35 8.14 13.49
N LYS A 220 -8.45 8.11 14.82
CA LYS A 220 -8.28 9.30 15.68
C LYS A 220 -6.92 10.00 15.52
N ARG A 221 -5.86 9.27 15.15
CA ARG A 221 -4.53 9.88 14.90
C ARG A 221 -4.57 10.93 13.80
N TYR A 222 -5.44 10.74 12.82
CA TYR A 222 -5.54 11.57 11.62
C TYR A 222 -6.71 12.57 11.68
N LYS A 223 -7.47 12.61 12.79
CA LYS A 223 -8.70 13.41 12.89
C LYS A 223 -8.47 14.89 12.57
N SER A 224 -7.47 15.51 13.19
CA SER A 224 -7.16 16.93 12.98
C SER A 224 -6.77 17.23 11.52
N ASP A 225 -5.93 16.38 10.93
CA ASP A 225 -5.50 16.57 9.54
C ASP A 225 -6.67 16.39 8.56
N VAL A 226 -7.49 15.35 8.77
CA VAL A 226 -8.67 15.09 7.92
C VAL A 226 -9.69 16.22 8.01
N GLN A 227 -9.97 16.74 9.21
CA GLN A 227 -10.90 17.85 9.38
C GLN A 227 -10.42 19.12 8.65
N LYS A 228 -9.15 19.53 8.87
CA LYS A 228 -8.55 20.71 8.21
C LYS A 228 -8.53 20.56 6.69
N ILE A 229 -8.14 19.39 6.20
CA ILE A 229 -8.03 19.11 4.75
C ILE A 229 -9.43 18.99 4.13
N GLY A 230 -10.37 18.34 4.82
CA GLY A 230 -11.74 18.21 4.39
C GLY A 230 -12.45 19.56 4.23
N GLU A 231 -12.29 20.45 5.22
CA GLU A 231 -12.80 21.83 5.15
C GLU A 231 -12.19 22.58 3.96
N LYS A 232 -10.87 22.52 3.82
CA LYS A 232 -10.13 23.23 2.73
C LYS A 232 -10.56 22.80 1.34
N TYR A 233 -10.87 21.53 1.12
CA TYR A 233 -11.22 20.97 -0.20
C TYR A 233 -12.68 20.61 -0.34
N HIS A 234 -13.54 21.02 0.59
CA HIS A 234 -14.99 20.78 0.59
C HIS A 234 -15.36 19.29 0.45
N VAL A 235 -14.62 18.43 1.16
CA VAL A 235 -14.88 16.99 1.23
C VAL A 235 -15.20 16.62 2.67
N ALA A 236 -16.36 15.99 2.90
CA ALA A 236 -16.78 15.59 4.24
C ALA A 236 -15.71 14.69 4.92
N PRO A 237 -15.34 14.96 6.18
CA PRO A 237 -14.41 14.13 6.93
C PRO A 237 -14.79 12.64 6.90
N SER A 238 -16.07 12.31 7.05
CA SER A 238 -16.57 10.94 6.97
C SER A 238 -16.23 10.25 5.66
N TYR A 239 -16.32 10.96 4.52
CA TYR A 239 -15.95 10.43 3.22
C TYR A 239 -14.44 10.15 3.10
N ILE A 240 -13.60 11.05 3.63
CA ILE A 240 -12.15 10.87 3.65
C ILE A 240 -11.79 9.66 4.51
N PHE A 241 -12.34 9.55 5.72
CA PHE A 241 -12.13 8.40 6.60
C PHE A 241 -12.63 7.09 6.01
N GLY A 242 -13.79 7.10 5.38
CA GLY A 242 -14.34 5.94 4.64
C GLY A 242 -13.42 5.49 3.52
N THR A 243 -12.81 6.45 2.80
CA THR A 243 -11.81 6.17 1.77
C THR A 243 -10.55 5.55 2.38
N ILE A 244 -9.99 6.13 3.44
CA ILE A 244 -8.80 5.60 4.12
C ILE A 244 -9.06 4.19 4.67
N GLN A 245 -10.20 3.95 5.30
CA GLN A 245 -10.56 2.62 5.77
C GLN A 245 -10.67 1.62 4.61
N THR A 246 -11.29 2.01 3.51
CA THR A 246 -11.46 1.14 2.34
C THR A 246 -10.14 0.80 1.66
N GLU A 247 -9.23 1.77 1.57
CA GLU A 247 -7.97 1.63 0.87
C GLU A 247 -6.89 0.91 1.69
N SER A 248 -6.76 1.21 2.97
CA SER A 248 -5.61 0.77 3.76
C SER A 248 -5.93 0.25 5.16
N TYR A 249 -7.17 0.35 5.63
CA TYR A 249 -7.49 0.14 7.06
C TYR A 249 -6.58 0.95 7.98
N PHE A 250 -6.27 2.18 7.58
CA PHE A 250 -5.36 3.09 8.29
C PHE A 250 -3.92 2.57 8.44
N ASN A 251 -3.47 1.73 7.51
CA ASN A 251 -2.06 1.37 7.37
C ASN A 251 -1.31 2.52 6.66
N PRO A 252 -0.44 3.28 7.33
CA PRO A 252 0.30 4.37 6.69
C PRO A 252 1.35 3.86 5.70
N LEU A 253 1.80 2.62 5.85
CA LEU A 253 2.79 1.95 5.02
C LEU A 253 2.15 1.04 3.95
N ALA A 254 0.87 1.23 3.66
CA ALA A 254 0.14 0.45 2.68
C ALA A 254 0.75 0.57 1.28
N VAL A 255 0.90 -0.57 0.61
CA VAL A 255 1.35 -0.66 -0.78
C VAL A 255 0.51 -1.71 -1.52
N SER A 256 0.10 -1.43 -2.76
CA SER A 256 -0.62 -2.39 -3.60
C SER A 256 0.31 -3.04 -4.63
N TYR A 257 -0.12 -4.16 -5.21
CA TYR A 257 0.60 -4.86 -6.28
C TYR A 257 0.81 -3.97 -7.52
N ILE A 258 -0.20 -3.19 -7.91
CA ILE A 258 -0.02 -2.06 -8.84
C ILE A 258 0.27 -0.86 -7.96
N PRO A 259 1.52 -0.32 -7.96
CA PRO A 259 1.99 0.54 -6.89
C PRO A 259 1.10 1.74 -6.61
N ALA A 260 0.33 1.65 -5.54
CA ALA A 260 -0.37 2.74 -4.88
C ALA A 260 0.03 2.74 -3.41
N TYR A 261 0.15 3.90 -2.78
CA TYR A 261 0.83 4.05 -1.50
C TYR A 261 0.04 4.80 -0.46
N GLY A 262 0.26 4.41 0.79
CA GLY A 262 -0.18 5.10 1.99
C GLY A 262 -1.68 5.02 2.23
N LEU A 263 -2.15 5.86 3.12
CA LEU A 263 -3.51 5.81 3.69
C LEU A 263 -4.63 5.80 2.64
N MET A 264 -4.52 6.62 1.59
CA MET A 264 -5.52 6.77 0.52
C MET A 264 -5.10 6.08 -0.79
N GLN A 265 -4.06 5.22 -0.75
CA GLN A 265 -3.59 4.43 -1.89
C GLN A 265 -3.41 5.26 -3.16
N ILE A 266 -2.58 6.30 -3.07
CA ILE A 266 -2.31 7.18 -4.20
C ILE A 266 -1.36 6.51 -5.19
N VAL A 267 -1.78 6.41 -6.44
CA VAL A 267 -0.93 5.96 -7.55
C VAL A 267 -0.01 7.12 -7.97
N PRO A 268 1.32 6.98 -7.81
CA PRO A 268 2.29 8.06 -8.07
C PRO A 268 2.19 8.70 -9.43
N THR A 269 1.81 7.89 -10.42
CA THR A 269 1.93 8.15 -11.85
C THR A 269 0.65 8.69 -12.50
N THR A 270 -0.46 8.71 -11.75
CA THR A 270 -1.77 9.20 -12.20
C THR A 270 -2.37 10.15 -11.18
N ALA A 271 -3.13 9.65 -10.22
CA ALA A 271 -3.75 10.47 -9.17
C ALA A 271 -2.74 11.35 -8.42
N GLY A 272 -1.53 10.84 -8.17
CA GLY A 272 -0.43 11.61 -7.58
C GLY A 272 0.02 12.78 -8.44
N VAL A 273 0.18 12.58 -9.75
CA VAL A 273 0.55 13.64 -10.69
C VAL A 273 -0.54 14.70 -10.77
N ASP A 274 -1.81 14.28 -10.98
CA ASP A 274 -2.94 15.22 -11.11
C ASP A 274 -3.14 16.05 -9.84
N ALA A 275 -3.10 15.41 -8.68
CA ALA A 275 -3.25 16.10 -7.41
C ALA A 275 -2.06 17.02 -7.09
N TYR A 276 -0.83 16.57 -7.38
CA TYR A 276 0.38 17.38 -7.17
C TYR A 276 0.39 18.62 -8.08
N GLU A 277 0.05 18.46 -9.37
CA GLU A 277 -0.09 19.58 -10.30
C GLU A 277 -1.14 20.59 -9.82
N ALA A 278 -2.31 20.10 -9.38
CA ALA A 278 -3.38 20.96 -8.87
C ALA A 278 -3.03 21.68 -7.55
N LEU A 279 -2.08 21.16 -6.77
CA LEU A 279 -1.63 21.77 -5.52
C LEU A 279 -0.47 22.74 -5.71
N TYR A 280 0.44 22.44 -6.65
CA TYR A 280 1.74 23.12 -6.73
C TYR A 280 2.07 23.67 -8.11
N GLY A 281 1.18 23.53 -9.10
CA GLY A 281 1.35 24.05 -10.47
C GLY A 281 2.41 23.31 -11.30
N LYS A 282 2.90 22.14 -10.83
CA LYS A 282 3.97 21.39 -11.51
C LYS A 282 3.60 19.92 -11.62
N LYS A 283 3.69 19.37 -12.83
CA LYS A 283 3.56 17.92 -13.05
C LYS A 283 4.78 17.19 -12.50
N ARG A 284 4.52 16.22 -11.62
CA ARG A 284 5.57 15.40 -11.03
C ARG A 284 5.02 14.02 -10.62
N VAL A 285 5.83 13.00 -10.86
CA VAL A 285 5.63 11.69 -10.21
C VAL A 285 6.02 11.83 -8.75
N VAL A 286 5.12 11.47 -7.85
CA VAL A 286 5.30 11.63 -6.40
C VAL A 286 5.95 10.37 -5.83
N PRO A 287 7.15 10.44 -5.22
CA PRO A 287 7.86 9.24 -4.75
C PRO A 287 7.23 8.60 -3.50
N PRO A 288 7.46 7.29 -3.22
CA PRO A 288 6.91 6.59 -2.06
C PRO A 288 7.18 7.27 -0.73
N PRO A 289 8.38 7.78 -0.42
CA PRO A 289 8.62 8.43 0.86
C PRO A 289 7.70 9.61 1.13
N TYR A 290 7.29 10.34 0.08
CA TYR A 290 6.28 11.38 0.19
C TYR A 290 4.89 10.82 0.48
N LEU A 291 4.56 9.69 -0.17
CA LEU A 291 3.23 9.07 -0.07
C LEU A 291 3.05 8.22 1.20
N TYR A 292 4.13 7.83 1.87
CA TYR A 292 4.08 7.20 3.19
C TYR A 292 3.94 8.21 4.33
N ASP A 293 4.11 9.52 4.07
CA ASP A 293 3.76 10.57 5.02
C ASP A 293 2.24 10.72 5.09
N PRO A 294 1.60 10.45 6.25
CA PRO A 294 0.15 10.46 6.38
C PRO A 294 -0.50 11.79 5.99
N ALA A 295 0.04 12.92 6.43
CA ALA A 295 -0.54 14.23 6.17
C ALA A 295 -0.46 14.60 4.68
N LYS A 296 0.67 14.30 4.04
CA LYS A 296 0.86 14.51 2.60
C LYS A 296 -0.03 13.59 1.76
N ASN A 297 -0.18 12.34 2.19
CA ASN A 297 -1.03 11.36 1.51
C ASN A 297 -2.50 11.77 1.58
N ILE A 298 -3.00 12.12 2.78
CA ILE A 298 -4.37 12.62 2.97
C ILE A 298 -4.61 13.89 2.14
N LYS A 299 -3.66 14.83 2.12
CA LYS A 299 -3.77 16.07 1.34
C LYS A 299 -3.89 15.78 -0.16
N LEU A 300 -3.02 14.91 -0.71
CA LEU A 300 -3.07 14.52 -2.12
C LEU A 300 -4.34 13.74 -2.47
N GLY A 301 -4.72 12.75 -1.66
CA GLY A 301 -5.90 11.94 -1.90
C GLY A 301 -7.19 12.75 -1.86
N THR A 302 -7.32 13.65 -0.87
CA THR A 302 -8.48 14.54 -0.78
C THR A 302 -8.52 15.55 -1.93
N LYS A 303 -7.36 16.07 -2.35
CA LYS A 303 -7.28 16.93 -3.54
C LYS A 303 -7.72 16.20 -4.80
N TYR A 304 -7.35 14.93 -4.94
CA TYR A 304 -7.81 14.11 -6.06
C TYR A 304 -9.33 13.85 -6.02
N VAL A 305 -9.90 13.60 -4.84
CA VAL A 305 -11.35 13.53 -4.64
C VAL A 305 -12.02 14.84 -5.09
N GLN A 306 -11.47 16.00 -4.71
CA GLN A 306 -11.98 17.30 -5.15
C GLN A 306 -11.92 17.43 -6.68
N ILE A 307 -10.79 17.06 -7.32
CA ILE A 307 -10.67 17.07 -8.79
C ILE A 307 -11.77 16.23 -9.44
N ILE A 308 -12.05 15.03 -8.93
CA ILE A 308 -13.12 14.17 -9.45
C ILE A 308 -14.47 14.90 -9.37
N ARG A 309 -14.79 15.47 -8.23
CA ARG A 309 -16.08 16.13 -7.99
C ARG A 309 -16.25 17.41 -8.80
N GLU A 310 -15.28 18.31 -8.73
CA GLU A 310 -15.42 19.67 -9.28
C GLU A 310 -15.11 19.75 -10.77
N ARG A 311 -14.22 18.89 -11.28
CA ARG A 311 -13.82 18.90 -12.69
C ARG A 311 -14.61 17.87 -13.52
N TYR A 312 -14.63 16.61 -13.06
CA TYR A 312 -15.17 15.51 -13.84
C TYR A 312 -16.66 15.27 -13.60
N LEU A 313 -17.14 15.49 -12.38
CA LEU A 313 -18.54 15.31 -11.98
C LEU A 313 -19.27 16.63 -11.74
N LYS A 314 -18.67 17.75 -12.17
CA LYS A 314 -19.33 19.06 -12.09
C LYS A 314 -20.70 19.01 -12.77
N GLY A 315 -21.75 19.36 -12.00
CA GLY A 315 -23.14 19.32 -12.45
C GLY A 315 -23.97 18.16 -11.90
N VAL A 316 -23.37 17.19 -11.20
CA VAL A 316 -24.13 16.22 -10.40
C VAL A 316 -24.73 16.96 -9.21
N LYS A 317 -26.09 16.94 -9.09
CA LYS A 317 -26.85 17.75 -8.14
C LYS A 317 -26.98 17.10 -6.76
N ASN A 318 -27.26 15.81 -6.73
CA ASN A 318 -27.46 15.09 -5.49
C ASN A 318 -26.12 14.68 -4.86
N LYS A 319 -25.97 14.95 -3.55
CA LYS A 319 -24.72 14.71 -2.81
C LYS A 319 -24.38 13.22 -2.68
N GLU A 320 -25.36 12.37 -2.43
CA GLU A 320 -25.12 10.92 -2.30
C GLU A 320 -24.75 10.29 -3.64
N SER A 321 -25.48 10.68 -4.72
CA SER A 321 -25.13 10.28 -6.09
C SER A 321 -23.72 10.72 -6.45
N LEU A 322 -23.32 11.95 -6.06
CA LEU A 322 -21.97 12.46 -6.24
C LEU A 322 -20.93 11.61 -5.47
N ASP A 323 -21.22 11.22 -4.24
CA ASP A 323 -20.37 10.39 -3.42
C ASP A 323 -20.16 9.00 -4.04
N TYR A 324 -21.22 8.34 -4.51
CA TYR A 324 -21.14 7.03 -5.18
C TYR A 324 -20.38 7.09 -6.50
N CYS A 325 -20.66 8.11 -7.32
CA CYS A 325 -19.93 8.33 -8.57
C CYS A 325 -18.45 8.67 -8.33
N THR A 326 -18.15 9.47 -7.29
CA THR A 326 -16.78 9.79 -6.88
C THR A 326 -16.02 8.52 -6.46
N ALA A 327 -16.65 7.63 -5.67
CA ALA A 327 -16.08 6.35 -5.28
C ALA A 327 -15.74 5.48 -6.49
N THR A 328 -16.66 5.35 -7.44
CA THR A 328 -16.44 4.60 -8.68
C THR A 328 -15.27 5.19 -9.50
N ALA A 329 -15.26 6.52 -9.66
CA ALA A 329 -14.22 7.20 -10.44
C ALA A 329 -12.85 7.12 -9.77
N TYR A 330 -12.79 7.16 -8.44
CA TYR A 330 -11.55 7.01 -7.66
C TYR A 330 -10.91 5.64 -7.87
N ASN A 331 -11.69 4.57 -7.79
CA ASN A 331 -11.21 3.20 -7.92
C ASN A 331 -11.00 2.76 -9.38
N ALA A 332 -11.99 2.98 -10.25
CA ALA A 332 -11.99 2.45 -11.62
C ALA A 332 -11.62 3.48 -12.70
N GLY A 333 -11.41 4.72 -12.29
CA GLY A 333 -11.17 5.85 -13.19
C GLY A 333 -12.45 6.41 -13.80
N ILE A 334 -12.40 7.72 -14.11
CA ILE A 334 -13.55 8.49 -14.60
C ILE A 334 -14.13 7.95 -15.93
N GLY A 335 -13.29 7.45 -16.82
CA GLY A 335 -13.75 6.86 -18.08
C GLY A 335 -14.59 5.60 -17.89
N SER A 336 -14.30 4.78 -16.86
CA SER A 336 -15.09 3.60 -16.52
C SER A 336 -16.45 4.01 -15.95
N LEU A 337 -16.49 5.06 -15.13
CA LEU A 337 -17.74 5.63 -14.63
C LEU A 337 -18.63 6.12 -15.80
N TYR A 338 -18.09 6.96 -16.70
CA TYR A 338 -18.90 7.45 -17.83
C TYR A 338 -19.41 6.30 -18.68
N ARG A 339 -18.54 5.33 -19.01
CA ARG A 339 -18.93 4.15 -19.79
C ARG A 339 -20.04 3.34 -19.12
N SER A 340 -20.10 3.29 -17.80
CA SER A 340 -21.18 2.58 -17.12
C SER A 340 -22.56 3.19 -17.40
N PHE A 341 -22.65 4.52 -17.50
CA PHE A 341 -23.90 5.22 -17.76
C PHE A 341 -24.22 5.39 -19.26
N THR A 342 -23.21 5.61 -20.10
CA THR A 342 -23.40 6.04 -21.50
C THR A 342 -22.91 5.05 -22.55
N GLY A 343 -22.15 4.03 -22.14
CA GLY A 343 -21.43 3.14 -23.08
C GLY A 343 -20.11 3.72 -23.59
N SER A 344 -19.83 5.04 -23.39
CA SER A 344 -18.63 5.72 -23.86
C SER A 344 -17.74 6.21 -22.72
N LYS A 345 -16.41 6.15 -22.87
CA LYS A 345 -15.47 6.71 -21.90
C LYS A 345 -15.41 8.25 -21.91
N ARG A 346 -16.00 8.92 -22.90
CA ARG A 346 -15.94 10.38 -23.10
C ARG A 346 -17.28 11.10 -22.91
N GLY A 347 -18.33 10.40 -22.54
CA GLY A 347 -19.70 10.95 -22.44
C GLY A 347 -19.98 11.69 -21.13
N ARG A 348 -19.22 12.75 -20.78
CA ARG A 348 -19.41 13.48 -19.49
C ARG A 348 -20.81 14.10 -19.38
N LYS A 349 -21.24 14.88 -20.40
CA LYS A 349 -22.52 15.60 -20.35
C LYS A 349 -23.69 14.63 -20.22
N GLU A 350 -23.69 13.58 -21.04
CA GLU A 350 -24.71 12.53 -21.02
C GLU A 350 -24.70 11.74 -19.70
N ALA A 351 -23.50 11.41 -19.18
CA ALA A 351 -23.38 10.71 -17.91
C ALA A 351 -23.96 11.54 -16.76
N VAL A 352 -23.61 12.84 -16.67
CA VAL A 352 -24.14 13.74 -15.64
C VAL A 352 -25.65 13.93 -15.77
N ALA A 353 -26.18 14.07 -17.00
CA ALA A 353 -27.62 14.16 -17.22
C ALA A 353 -28.33 12.90 -16.74
N LYS A 354 -27.79 11.71 -17.07
CA LYS A 354 -28.36 10.43 -16.65
C LYS A 354 -28.26 10.22 -15.14
N ILE A 355 -27.16 10.58 -14.50
CA ILE A 355 -27.03 10.54 -13.04
C ILE A 355 -28.09 11.44 -12.38
N ASN A 356 -28.31 12.65 -12.91
CA ASN A 356 -29.29 13.59 -12.36
C ASN A 356 -30.77 13.21 -12.62
N SER A 357 -31.04 12.30 -13.54
CA SER A 357 -32.38 11.76 -13.78
C SER A 357 -32.74 10.57 -12.90
N MET A 358 -31.79 10.10 -12.07
CA MET A 358 -31.95 8.96 -11.18
C MET A 358 -31.97 9.41 -9.72
N THR A 359 -32.67 8.69 -8.88
CA THR A 359 -32.57 8.82 -7.42
C THR A 359 -31.20 8.32 -6.93
N PRO A 360 -30.75 8.70 -5.73
CA PRO A 360 -29.49 8.19 -5.17
C PRO A 360 -29.43 6.66 -5.11
N ASP A 361 -30.54 6.01 -4.73
CA ASP A 361 -30.62 4.56 -4.65
C ASP A 361 -30.49 3.91 -6.04
N GLU A 362 -31.14 4.49 -7.06
CA GLU A 362 -31.00 4.01 -8.44
C GLU A 362 -29.57 4.18 -8.95
N VAL A 363 -28.87 5.29 -8.64
CA VAL A 363 -27.46 5.49 -8.97
C VAL A 363 -26.61 4.44 -8.27
N TYR A 364 -26.86 4.20 -6.99
CA TYR A 364 -26.13 3.19 -6.22
C TYR A 364 -26.32 1.80 -6.84
N GLU A 365 -27.56 1.36 -7.08
CA GLU A 365 -27.86 0.06 -7.66
C GLU A 365 -27.30 -0.08 -9.09
N HIS A 366 -27.35 0.98 -9.90
CA HIS A 366 -26.73 1.01 -11.23
C HIS A 366 -25.23 0.73 -11.13
N LEU A 367 -24.51 1.42 -10.22
CA LEU A 367 -23.07 1.23 -10.05
C LEU A 367 -22.71 -0.14 -9.46
N ARG A 368 -23.56 -0.66 -8.57
CA ARG A 368 -23.38 -1.98 -7.94
C ARG A 368 -23.56 -3.14 -8.91
N ASN A 369 -24.44 -2.97 -9.91
CA ASN A 369 -24.85 -4.05 -10.81
C ASN A 369 -24.33 -3.88 -12.24
N SER A 370 -23.68 -2.77 -12.58
CA SER A 370 -23.20 -2.50 -13.93
C SER A 370 -22.22 -3.56 -14.43
N PRO A 371 -22.51 -4.29 -15.53
CA PRO A 371 -21.56 -5.24 -16.13
C PRO A 371 -20.36 -4.55 -16.76
N LYS A 372 -20.41 -3.24 -16.97
CA LYS A 372 -19.32 -2.42 -17.51
C LYS A 372 -18.29 -2.02 -16.46
N LEU A 373 -18.52 -2.32 -15.18
CA LEU A 373 -17.61 -2.15 -14.07
C LEU A 373 -17.05 -3.49 -13.58
N THR A 374 -15.81 -3.48 -13.14
CA THR A 374 -15.21 -4.67 -12.51
C THR A 374 -15.92 -5.03 -11.21
N LYS A 375 -15.84 -6.28 -10.78
CA LYS A 375 -16.36 -6.71 -9.47
C LYS A 375 -15.76 -5.88 -8.32
N GLU A 376 -14.48 -5.52 -8.44
CA GLU A 376 -13.81 -4.67 -7.44
C GLU A 376 -14.45 -3.29 -7.37
N ALA A 377 -14.64 -2.61 -8.49
CA ALA A 377 -15.26 -1.28 -8.55
C ALA A 377 -16.68 -1.28 -7.99
N ARG A 378 -17.49 -2.28 -8.36
CA ARG A 378 -18.84 -2.46 -7.80
C ARG A 378 -18.83 -2.62 -6.28
N ASN A 379 -17.92 -3.45 -5.75
CA ASN A 379 -17.78 -3.64 -4.30
C ASN A 379 -17.19 -2.42 -3.60
N TYR A 380 -16.37 -1.64 -4.29
CA TYR A 380 -15.76 -0.43 -3.74
C TYR A 380 -16.81 0.61 -3.36
N VAL A 381 -17.82 0.83 -4.20
CA VAL A 381 -18.93 1.75 -3.90
C VAL A 381 -19.62 1.37 -2.58
N LYS A 382 -19.93 0.07 -2.40
CA LYS A 382 -20.52 -0.42 -1.15
C LYS A 382 -19.62 -0.14 0.06
N ARG A 383 -18.32 -0.48 -0.06
CA ARG A 383 -17.37 -0.27 1.04
C ARG A 383 -17.26 1.20 1.43
N ILE A 384 -17.18 2.11 0.44
CA ILE A 384 -17.13 3.56 0.75
C ILE A 384 -18.39 4.01 1.48
N ARG A 385 -19.58 3.61 1.04
CA ARG A 385 -20.83 3.93 1.73
C ARG A 385 -20.81 3.44 3.18
N ASP A 386 -20.53 2.14 3.36
CA ASP A 386 -20.59 1.50 4.67
C ASP A 386 -19.50 2.05 5.62
N HIS A 387 -18.27 2.23 5.13
CA HIS A 387 -17.17 2.76 5.94
C HIS A 387 -17.35 4.24 6.27
N SER A 388 -17.85 5.05 5.34
CA SER A 388 -18.11 6.48 5.62
C SER A 388 -19.18 6.65 6.71
N ALA A 389 -20.18 5.77 6.76
CA ALA A 389 -21.21 5.79 7.79
C ALA A 389 -20.62 5.69 9.22
N ASN A 390 -19.54 4.92 9.40
CA ASN A 390 -18.87 4.77 10.70
C ASN A 390 -18.28 6.07 11.25
N PHE A 391 -18.04 7.07 10.40
CA PHE A 391 -17.38 8.33 10.74
C PHE A 391 -18.30 9.55 10.62
N LYS A 392 -19.60 9.40 10.38
CA LYS A 392 -20.57 10.50 10.25
C LYS A 392 -20.52 11.45 11.45
N LYS A 393 -20.31 10.92 12.66
CA LYS A 393 -20.14 11.72 13.90
C LYS A 393 -18.95 12.68 13.87
N TRP A 394 -18.04 12.58 12.86
CA TRP A 394 -16.87 13.44 12.73
C TRP A 394 -17.04 14.51 11.64
N ASP A 395 -18.19 14.57 10.98
CA ASP A 395 -18.54 15.64 10.03
C ASP A 395 -18.96 16.93 10.77
N GLU A 396 -19.40 16.81 12.04
CA GLU A 396 -19.72 17.92 12.91
C GLU A 396 -18.43 18.46 13.55
N LYS A 397 -18.36 19.81 13.71
CA LYS A 397 -17.20 20.51 14.27
C LYS A 397 -17.03 20.30 15.76
#